data_7be8273746118908b9dcbec9d8f3fabb
#
_entry.id   7be8273746118908b9dcbec9d8f3fabb
#
_cell.length_a   1.000
_cell.length_b   1.000
_cell.length_c   1.000
_cell.angle_alpha   90.00
_cell.angle_beta   90.00
_cell.angle_gamma   90.00
#
_symmetry.space_group_name_H-M   'P 1'
#
loop_
_entity.id
_entity.type
_entity.pdbx_description
1 polymer ?
#
loop_
_entity_poly.entity_id
_entity_poly.type
_entity_poly.pdbx_seq_one_letter_code
_entity_poly.pdbx_strand_id
1 'polypeptide(L)'
;HPSMANNELSGPVLLNEILKLVKCLQKRHYTYRFVIVPETIGSIAYLSKRKETLKKNMLCGFNLSCVGDDRSYSHVYSREGDNLADKALSAAMIDLENVIEYSFLDRGSDERQYCAPGIDLPVCTFCRSKFGEFPEYHTSKDDFNLVSSKGLGESYSVLRNIIETFELGIYPSINVLGEPQLGKRDLYPNLSRRYKGIHPAKLRMDIIAYCDGMHST
;
A
#
# COMPACT_ATOMS: atom_id res chain seq x y z
N HIS A 1 -18.72 7.90 14.58
CA HIS A 1 -18.60 7.76 16.04
C HIS A 1 -17.82 8.94 16.60
N PRO A 2 -18.43 9.82 17.38
CA PRO A 2 -17.72 11.00 17.89
C PRO A 2 -16.61 10.60 18.86
N SER A 3 -15.48 11.31 18.77
CA SER A 3 -14.35 11.24 19.71
C SER A 3 -13.52 9.96 19.68
N MET A 4 -13.59 9.13 18.64
CA MET A 4 -12.72 7.97 18.48
C MET A 4 -11.43 8.39 17.81
N ALA A 5 -10.30 8.23 18.52
CA ALA A 5 -9.01 8.73 18.06
C ALA A 5 -8.39 7.82 16.97
N ASN A 6 -8.41 6.51 17.19
CA ASN A 6 -7.84 5.55 16.24
C ASN A 6 -8.78 5.26 15.07
N ASN A 7 -10.05 4.94 15.37
CA ASN A 7 -11.02 4.56 14.34
C ASN A 7 -11.35 5.72 13.39
N GLU A 8 -11.60 6.91 13.92
CA GLU A 8 -12.16 8.04 13.14
C GLU A 8 -11.09 9.07 12.71
N LEU A 9 -10.14 9.39 13.58
CA LEU A 9 -9.25 10.53 13.37
C LEU A 9 -7.88 10.13 12.80
N SER A 10 -7.38 8.96 13.11
CA SER A 10 -6.04 8.55 12.69
C SER A 10 -5.87 8.52 11.17
N GLY A 11 -6.87 8.00 10.44
CA GLY A 11 -6.89 7.96 8.98
C GLY A 11 -6.80 9.35 8.34
N PRO A 12 -7.72 10.29 8.63
CA PRO A 12 -7.65 11.67 8.13
C PRO A 12 -6.36 12.41 8.49
N VAL A 13 -5.82 12.22 9.69
CA VAL A 13 -4.55 12.83 10.11
C VAL A 13 -3.41 12.29 9.27
N LEU A 14 -3.29 10.97 9.13
CA LEU A 14 -2.28 10.34 8.29
C LEU A 14 -2.41 10.79 6.83
N LEU A 15 -3.63 10.83 6.30
CA LEU A 15 -3.90 11.25 4.94
C LEU A 15 -3.45 12.70 4.67
N ASN A 16 -3.57 13.60 5.67
CA ASN A 16 -3.08 14.98 5.57
C ASN A 16 -1.55 15.03 5.48
N GLU A 17 -0.83 14.20 6.22
CA GLU A 17 0.64 14.14 6.14
C GLU A 17 1.11 13.57 4.80
N ILE A 18 0.43 12.56 4.28
CA ILE A 18 0.69 12.02 2.95
C ILE A 18 0.37 13.06 1.85
N LEU A 19 -0.67 13.86 2.02
CA LEU A 19 -0.96 14.97 1.10
C LEU A 19 0.19 15.98 1.06
N LYS A 20 0.79 16.31 2.21
CA LYS A 20 1.96 17.20 2.28
C LYS A 20 3.15 16.58 1.53
N LEU A 21 3.43 15.29 1.74
CA LEU A 21 4.46 14.56 1.01
C LEU A 21 4.24 14.70 -0.51
N VAL A 22 3.07 14.32 -1.00
CA VAL A 22 2.74 14.36 -2.44
C VAL A 22 2.84 15.78 -3.01
N LYS A 23 2.49 16.82 -2.24
CA LYS A 23 2.63 18.23 -2.66
C LYS A 23 4.09 18.66 -2.81
N CYS A 24 5.00 18.08 -2.02
CA CYS A 24 6.43 18.38 -2.09
C CYS A 24 7.17 17.71 -3.26
N LEU A 25 6.56 16.73 -3.91
CA LEU A 25 7.16 16.07 -5.09
C LEU A 25 7.26 17.06 -6.25
N GLN A 26 8.48 17.26 -6.77
CA GLN A 26 8.75 18.17 -7.89
C GLN A 26 8.11 17.68 -9.19
N LYS A 27 8.14 16.39 -9.43
CA LYS A 27 7.45 15.71 -10.54
C LYS A 27 6.57 14.62 -9.96
N ARG A 28 5.44 14.40 -10.60
CA ARG A 28 4.50 13.31 -10.26
C ARG A 28 4.12 12.61 -11.56
N HIS A 29 4.29 11.31 -11.57
CA HIS A 29 3.88 10.45 -12.67
C HIS A 29 2.39 10.15 -12.59
N TYR A 30 1.85 10.11 -11.36
CA TYR A 30 0.47 9.74 -11.11
C TYR A 30 -0.35 10.89 -10.51
N THR A 31 -1.65 10.80 -10.69
CA THR A 31 -2.62 11.67 -10.00
C THR A 31 -3.06 11.00 -8.72
N TYR A 32 -2.80 11.64 -7.60
CA TYR A 32 -3.24 11.19 -6.28
C TYR A 32 -4.57 11.83 -5.93
N ARG A 33 -5.51 11.00 -5.51
CA ARG A 33 -6.82 11.46 -5.08
C ARG A 33 -7.03 11.12 -3.61
N PHE A 34 -7.21 12.15 -2.81
CA PHE A 34 -7.49 12.06 -1.39
C PHE A 34 -8.99 12.18 -1.19
N VAL A 35 -9.59 11.20 -0.54
CA VAL A 35 -11.04 11.11 -0.34
C VAL A 35 -11.30 10.97 1.14
N ILE A 36 -12.04 11.92 1.71
CA ILE A 36 -12.50 11.88 3.10
C ILE A 36 -14.02 11.97 3.03
N VAL A 37 -14.68 10.91 3.41
CA VAL A 37 -16.15 10.78 3.33
C VAL A 37 -16.67 10.02 4.55
N PRO A 38 -17.91 10.22 4.95
CA PRO A 38 -18.55 9.33 5.93
C PRO A 38 -18.54 7.89 5.42
N GLU A 39 -18.17 6.97 6.30
CA GLU A 39 -18.12 5.55 5.94
C GLU A 39 -19.43 5.07 5.33
N THR A 40 -19.37 4.12 4.43
CA THR A 40 -20.47 3.48 3.71
C THR A 40 -21.27 4.46 2.86
N ILE A 41 -22.03 5.38 3.45
CA ILE A 41 -22.92 6.29 2.71
C ILE A 41 -22.12 7.28 1.84
N GLY A 42 -20.99 7.74 2.34
CA GLY A 42 -20.11 8.65 1.60
C GLY A 42 -19.42 7.95 0.42
N SER A 43 -18.91 6.74 0.62
CA SER A 43 -18.31 5.95 -0.47
C SER A 43 -19.33 5.56 -1.53
N ILE A 44 -20.57 5.20 -1.16
CA ILE A 44 -21.65 4.94 -2.10
C ILE A 44 -21.97 6.19 -2.91
N ALA A 45 -22.13 7.35 -2.24
CA ALA A 45 -22.40 8.62 -2.92
C ALA A 45 -21.24 9.05 -3.84
N TYR A 46 -20.01 8.81 -3.41
CA TYR A 46 -18.83 9.06 -4.23
C TYR A 46 -18.77 8.15 -5.47
N LEU A 47 -18.98 6.84 -5.29
CA LEU A 47 -19.02 5.86 -6.36
C LEU A 47 -20.14 6.12 -7.36
N SER A 48 -21.33 6.54 -6.89
CA SER A 48 -22.46 6.86 -7.78
C SER A 48 -22.14 7.92 -8.83
N LYS A 49 -21.20 8.83 -8.50
CA LYS A 49 -20.77 9.92 -9.38
C LYS A 49 -19.45 9.65 -10.11
N ARG A 50 -18.60 8.76 -9.60
CA ARG A 50 -17.23 8.62 -10.05
C ARG A 50 -16.85 7.23 -10.55
N LYS A 51 -17.72 6.23 -10.42
CA LYS A 51 -17.45 4.84 -10.76
C LYS A 51 -16.77 4.67 -12.12
N GLU A 52 -17.36 5.24 -13.17
CA GLU A 52 -16.82 5.07 -14.53
C GLU A 52 -15.42 5.70 -14.68
N THR A 53 -15.20 6.87 -14.08
CA THR A 53 -13.88 7.53 -14.09
C THR A 53 -12.84 6.71 -13.32
N LEU A 54 -13.24 6.14 -12.17
CA LEU A 54 -12.37 5.31 -11.36
C LEU A 54 -12.03 4.01 -12.08
N LYS A 55 -13.01 3.30 -12.62
CA LYS A 55 -12.79 2.07 -13.40
C LYS A 55 -11.84 2.27 -14.57
N LYS A 56 -11.87 3.44 -15.20
CA LYS A 56 -11.02 3.75 -16.35
C LYS A 56 -9.59 4.13 -15.95
N ASN A 57 -9.39 4.81 -14.82
CA ASN A 57 -8.14 5.51 -14.55
C ASN A 57 -7.48 5.12 -13.23
N MET A 58 -8.15 4.37 -12.35
CA MET A 58 -7.61 4.02 -11.05
C MET A 58 -6.66 2.83 -11.20
N LEU A 59 -5.42 3.00 -10.78
CA LEU A 59 -4.42 1.93 -10.74
C LEU A 59 -4.55 1.11 -9.45
N CYS A 60 -4.63 1.80 -8.33
CA CYS A 60 -4.83 1.19 -7.01
C CYS A 60 -5.36 2.22 -6.01
N GLY A 61 -5.86 1.75 -4.88
CA GLY A 61 -6.31 2.58 -3.77
C GLY A 61 -6.16 1.88 -2.43
N PHE A 62 -6.07 2.70 -1.39
CA PHE A 62 -5.90 2.24 -0.02
C PHE A 62 -6.97 2.87 0.84
N ASN A 63 -7.77 2.04 1.49
CA ASN A 63 -8.65 2.46 2.56
C ASN A 63 -7.84 2.50 3.86
N LEU A 64 -7.93 3.61 4.59
CA LEU A 64 -7.16 3.85 5.81
C LEU A 64 -8.11 3.93 6.99
N SER A 65 -8.01 2.99 7.89
CA SER A 65 -8.80 2.94 9.12
C SER A 65 -7.95 2.41 10.27
N CYS A 66 -8.11 2.93 11.49
CA CYS A 66 -7.37 2.45 12.67
C CYS A 66 -5.84 2.39 12.43
N VAL A 67 -5.24 3.51 12.00
CA VAL A 67 -3.82 3.56 11.59
C VAL A 67 -2.91 4.21 12.63
N GLY A 68 -3.38 4.44 13.86
CA GLY A 68 -2.67 5.24 14.86
C GLY A 68 -2.07 4.45 16.02
N ASP A 69 -2.45 3.20 16.28
CA ASP A 69 -1.84 2.39 17.32
C ASP A 69 -0.51 1.76 16.87
N ASP A 70 0.24 1.15 17.79
CA ASP A 70 1.58 0.60 17.53
C ASP A 70 1.71 -0.91 17.77
N ARG A 71 0.59 -1.65 17.74
CA ARG A 71 0.55 -3.08 18.09
C ARG A 71 0.90 -4.00 16.92
N SER A 72 0.34 -3.72 15.74
CA SER A 72 0.49 -4.57 14.56
C SER A 72 0.39 -3.75 13.27
N TYR A 73 0.59 -4.41 12.15
CA TYR A 73 0.25 -3.92 10.80
C TYR A 73 -0.74 -4.90 10.20
N SER A 74 -1.83 -4.40 9.66
CA SER A 74 -2.90 -5.23 9.11
C SER A 74 -3.16 -4.90 7.66
N HIS A 75 -3.21 -5.93 6.83
CA HIS A 75 -3.59 -5.88 5.44
C HIS A 75 -4.91 -6.65 5.26
N VAL A 76 -5.99 -5.96 4.96
CA VAL A 76 -7.21 -6.61 4.49
C VAL A 76 -7.19 -6.57 2.97
N TYR A 77 -7.04 -7.73 2.35
CA TYR A 77 -6.92 -7.88 0.91
C TYR A 77 -8.15 -7.36 0.16
N SER A 78 -7.92 -6.90 -1.05
CA SER A 78 -9.01 -6.65 -2.00
C SER A 78 -9.78 -7.94 -2.32
N ARG A 79 -10.92 -7.83 -2.98
CA ARG A 79 -11.71 -9.01 -3.38
C ARG A 79 -10.95 -9.98 -4.29
N GLU A 80 -10.07 -9.47 -5.15
CA GLU A 80 -9.23 -10.30 -6.03
C GLU A 80 -7.99 -10.86 -5.32
N GLY A 81 -7.47 -10.14 -4.31
CA GLY A 81 -6.39 -10.59 -3.45
C GLY A 81 -4.98 -10.51 -4.02
N ASP A 82 -4.81 -10.07 -5.28
CA ASP A 82 -3.51 -10.01 -5.95
C ASP A 82 -3.33 -8.81 -6.90
N ASN A 83 -4.20 -7.82 -6.81
CA ASN A 83 -4.09 -6.62 -7.62
C ASN A 83 -2.94 -5.70 -7.16
N LEU A 84 -2.73 -4.59 -7.86
CA LEU A 84 -1.61 -3.69 -7.59
C LEU A 84 -1.65 -3.08 -6.18
N ALA A 85 -2.85 -2.82 -5.62
CA ALA A 85 -2.97 -2.32 -4.25
C ALA A 85 -2.47 -3.34 -3.24
N ASP A 86 -2.88 -4.61 -3.38
CA ASP A 86 -2.46 -5.71 -2.52
C ASP A 86 -0.94 -5.91 -2.59
N LYS A 87 -0.39 -5.97 -3.80
CA LYS A 87 1.05 -6.14 -4.03
C LYS A 87 1.88 -4.99 -3.45
N ALA A 88 1.43 -3.75 -3.65
CA ALA A 88 2.14 -2.57 -3.15
C ALA A 88 2.14 -2.51 -1.62
N LEU A 89 1.02 -2.83 -0.98
CA LEU A 89 0.94 -2.84 0.47
C LEU A 89 1.76 -3.99 1.08
N SER A 90 1.67 -5.21 0.52
CA SER A 90 2.48 -6.34 0.96
C SER A 90 3.98 -6.06 0.81
N ALA A 91 4.40 -5.49 -0.33
CA ALA A 91 5.80 -5.12 -0.55
C ALA A 91 6.30 -4.06 0.43
N ALA A 92 5.48 -3.06 0.77
CA ALA A 92 5.84 -2.01 1.71
C ALA A 92 5.97 -2.51 3.16
N MET A 93 5.40 -3.67 3.46
CA MET A 93 5.41 -4.28 4.80
C MET A 93 6.30 -5.53 4.90
N ILE A 94 7.02 -5.92 3.83
CA ILE A 94 7.73 -7.20 3.74
C ILE A 94 8.78 -7.41 4.84
N ASP A 95 9.42 -6.34 5.30
CA ASP A 95 10.46 -6.38 6.32
C ASP A 95 9.94 -5.98 7.72
N LEU A 96 8.63 -5.80 7.86
CA LEU A 96 8.03 -5.41 9.14
C LEU A 96 7.65 -6.64 9.97
N GLU A 97 7.79 -6.50 11.28
CA GLU A 97 7.32 -7.49 12.25
C GLU A 97 5.82 -7.26 12.57
N ASN A 98 5.15 -8.29 13.06
CA ASN A 98 3.74 -8.26 13.44
C ASN A 98 2.78 -7.85 12.32
N VAL A 99 3.06 -8.26 11.09
CA VAL A 99 2.14 -8.11 9.97
C VAL A 99 1.08 -9.20 10.03
N ILE A 100 -0.19 -8.82 9.96
CA ILE A 100 -1.33 -9.74 9.96
C ILE A 100 -2.11 -9.52 8.65
N GLU A 101 -2.32 -10.59 7.94
CA GLU A 101 -3.05 -10.58 6.68
C GLU A 101 -4.47 -11.15 6.87
N TYR A 102 -5.44 -10.45 6.31
CA TYR A 102 -6.86 -10.82 6.37
C TYR A 102 -7.42 -10.96 4.97
N SER A 103 -8.24 -11.97 4.77
CA SER A 103 -8.95 -12.13 3.50
C SER A 103 -9.98 -11.02 3.30
N PHE A 104 -10.45 -10.83 2.05
CA PHE A 104 -11.57 -9.92 1.79
C PHE A 104 -12.85 -10.30 2.54
N LEU A 105 -12.98 -11.54 2.98
CA LEU A 105 -14.14 -11.97 3.76
C LEU A 105 -14.18 -11.35 5.17
N ASP A 106 -13.02 -10.88 5.66
CA ASP A 106 -12.86 -10.18 6.93
C ASP A 106 -13.01 -8.65 6.80
N ARG A 107 -13.50 -8.19 5.64
CA ARG A 107 -13.77 -6.78 5.35
C ARG A 107 -14.80 -6.19 6.31
N GLY A 108 -14.72 -4.90 6.55
CA GLY A 108 -15.67 -4.24 7.46
C GLY A 108 -15.79 -2.73 7.24
N SER A 109 -14.90 -2.14 6.43
CA SER A 109 -14.90 -0.72 6.11
C SER A 109 -15.25 -0.47 4.63
N ASP A 110 -14.80 0.63 4.05
CA ASP A 110 -15.22 1.07 2.71
C ASP A 110 -14.67 0.23 1.55
N GLU A 111 -13.64 -0.60 1.76
CA GLU A 111 -13.19 -1.56 0.75
C GLU A 111 -14.32 -2.46 0.26
N ARG A 112 -15.30 -2.76 1.11
CA ARG A 112 -16.50 -3.52 0.74
C ARG A 112 -17.35 -2.86 -0.32
N GLN A 113 -17.31 -1.51 -0.40
CA GLN A 113 -18.04 -0.76 -1.42
C GLN A 113 -17.22 -0.66 -2.71
N TYR A 114 -15.94 -0.35 -2.60
CA TYR A 114 -15.03 -0.22 -3.74
C TYR A 114 -14.80 -1.54 -4.47
N CYS A 115 -14.71 -2.65 -3.73
CA CYS A 115 -14.52 -3.99 -4.29
C CYS A 115 -15.83 -4.77 -4.51
N ALA A 116 -17.01 -4.12 -4.35
CA ALA A 116 -18.29 -4.80 -4.55
C ALA A 116 -18.44 -5.32 -6.00
N PRO A 117 -19.17 -6.44 -6.22
CA PRO A 117 -19.44 -6.96 -7.56
C PRO A 117 -19.99 -5.89 -8.49
N GLY A 118 -19.41 -5.76 -9.69
CA GLY A 118 -19.79 -4.75 -10.69
C GLY A 118 -19.14 -3.38 -10.49
N ILE A 119 -18.47 -3.15 -9.35
CA ILE A 119 -17.58 -2.01 -9.11
C ILE A 119 -16.13 -2.48 -9.31
N ASP A 120 -15.68 -3.46 -8.54
CA ASP A 120 -14.42 -4.19 -8.74
C ASP A 120 -13.18 -3.27 -8.90
N LEU A 121 -13.05 -2.27 -8.01
CA LEU A 121 -11.89 -1.39 -8.00
C LEU A 121 -10.76 -2.03 -7.18
N PRO A 122 -9.50 -1.80 -7.57
CA PRO A 122 -8.32 -2.35 -6.89
C PRO A 122 -8.04 -1.58 -5.59
N VAL A 123 -8.79 -1.88 -4.54
CA VAL A 123 -8.68 -1.22 -3.23
C VAL A 123 -8.48 -2.27 -2.15
N CYS A 124 -7.42 -2.14 -1.37
CA CYS A 124 -7.21 -2.89 -0.15
C CYS A 124 -7.29 -1.98 1.08
N THR A 125 -7.35 -2.55 2.28
CA THR A 125 -7.35 -1.76 3.51
C THR A 125 -6.05 -1.94 4.27
N PHE A 126 -5.49 -0.83 4.70
CA PHE A 126 -4.39 -0.75 5.64
C PHE A 126 -4.89 -0.28 7.00
N CYS A 127 -4.59 -1.06 8.02
CA CYS A 127 -4.79 -0.71 9.43
C CYS A 127 -3.49 -0.96 10.21
N ARG A 128 -3.42 -0.41 11.43
CA ARG A 128 -2.53 -0.96 12.46
C ARG A 128 -3.25 -2.16 13.09
N SER A 129 -3.84 -2.06 14.25
CA SER A 129 -4.79 -3.09 14.67
C SER A 129 -6.05 -3.03 13.82
N LYS A 130 -6.43 -4.17 13.22
CA LYS A 130 -7.62 -4.19 12.38
C LYS A 130 -8.88 -3.87 13.20
N PHE A 131 -9.77 -3.10 12.61
CA PHE A 131 -11.08 -2.81 13.20
C PHE A 131 -11.80 -4.10 13.62
N GLY A 132 -12.42 -4.07 14.79
CA GLY A 132 -13.11 -5.22 15.38
C GLY A 132 -12.20 -6.21 16.13
N GLU A 133 -10.87 -6.10 16.02
CA GLU A 133 -9.92 -7.06 16.60
C GLU A 133 -9.26 -6.54 17.89
N PHE A 134 -9.49 -5.30 18.29
CA PHE A 134 -8.91 -4.73 19.50
C PHE A 134 -9.99 -4.25 20.47
N PRO A 135 -9.75 -4.36 21.79
CA PRO A 135 -10.80 -4.17 22.81
C PRO A 135 -11.31 -2.75 22.96
N GLU A 136 -10.54 -1.77 22.49
CA GLU A 136 -10.93 -0.35 22.51
C GLU A 136 -11.85 0.02 21.34
N TYR A 137 -11.95 -0.84 20.32
CA TYR A 137 -12.74 -0.57 19.12
C TYR A 137 -14.21 -0.30 19.48
N HIS A 138 -14.74 0.80 18.96
CA HIS A 138 -16.11 1.29 19.19
C HIS A 138 -16.46 1.51 20.67
N THR A 139 -15.46 1.84 21.49
CA THR A 139 -15.65 2.20 22.90
C THR A 139 -15.07 3.58 23.20
N SER A 140 -15.38 4.14 24.36
CA SER A 140 -14.79 5.39 24.85
C SER A 140 -13.30 5.28 25.20
N LYS A 141 -12.71 4.08 25.11
CA LYS A 141 -11.28 3.83 25.31
C LYS A 141 -10.48 4.03 24.03
N ASP A 142 -11.13 4.24 22.90
CA ASP A 142 -10.47 4.67 21.66
C ASP A 142 -10.14 6.17 21.77
N ASP A 143 -9.10 6.46 22.51
CA ASP A 143 -8.64 7.80 22.84
C ASP A 143 -7.13 7.98 22.55
N PHE A 144 -6.53 9.06 23.03
CA PHE A 144 -5.11 9.36 22.84
C PHE A 144 -4.15 8.47 23.65
N ASN A 145 -4.64 7.58 24.52
CA ASN A 145 -3.80 6.55 25.12
C ASN A 145 -3.58 5.36 24.16
N LEU A 146 -4.48 5.16 23.20
CA LEU A 146 -4.35 4.14 22.17
C LEU A 146 -3.51 4.61 20.99
N VAL A 147 -3.73 5.85 20.53
CA VAL A 147 -3.01 6.43 19.39
C VAL A 147 -1.67 6.98 19.85
N SER A 148 -0.59 6.62 19.14
CA SER A 148 0.75 7.07 19.43
C SER A 148 1.41 7.78 18.23
N SER A 149 2.35 8.67 18.53
CA SER A 149 3.18 9.28 17.48
C SER A 149 4.02 8.25 16.73
N LYS A 150 4.43 7.17 17.42
CA LYS A 150 5.12 6.03 16.82
C LYS A 150 4.21 5.32 15.83
N GLY A 151 3.00 4.92 16.23
CA GLY A 151 2.04 4.22 15.37
C GLY A 151 1.70 5.02 14.11
N LEU A 152 1.41 6.33 14.25
CA LEU A 152 1.17 7.22 13.10
C LEU A 152 2.41 7.38 12.21
N GLY A 153 3.60 7.51 12.80
CA GLY A 153 4.87 7.66 12.06
C GLY A 153 5.24 6.41 11.27
N GLU A 154 5.03 5.24 11.85
CA GLU A 154 5.24 3.96 11.16
C GLU A 154 4.22 3.75 10.04
N SER A 155 2.95 4.07 10.26
CA SER A 155 1.92 4.06 9.21
C SER A 155 2.23 5.03 8.06
N TYR A 156 2.74 6.23 8.41
CA TYR A 156 3.24 7.17 7.41
C TYR A 156 4.37 6.59 6.58
N SER A 157 5.31 5.87 7.21
CA SER A 157 6.44 5.26 6.52
C SER A 157 6.00 4.19 5.52
N VAL A 158 5.01 3.35 5.86
CA VAL A 158 4.42 2.37 4.94
C VAL A 158 3.84 3.06 3.69
N LEU A 159 2.98 4.05 3.87
CA LEU A 159 2.36 4.76 2.74
C LEU A 159 3.36 5.60 1.93
N ARG A 160 4.34 6.21 2.61
CA ARG A 160 5.43 6.91 1.94
C ARG A 160 6.22 5.98 1.03
N ASN A 161 6.59 4.78 1.51
CA ASN A 161 7.32 3.81 0.72
C ASN A 161 6.54 3.39 -0.53
N ILE A 162 5.21 3.20 -0.42
CA ILE A 162 4.34 2.92 -1.57
C ILE A 162 4.40 4.06 -2.59
N ILE A 163 4.23 5.31 -2.13
CA ILE A 163 4.22 6.47 -3.02
C ILE A 163 5.57 6.69 -3.68
N GLU A 164 6.66 6.60 -2.91
CA GLU A 164 8.02 6.74 -3.44
C GLU A 164 8.32 5.65 -4.47
N THR A 165 7.90 4.41 -4.24
CA THR A 165 8.05 3.31 -5.19
C THR A 165 7.30 3.60 -6.50
N PHE A 166 6.07 4.07 -6.43
CA PHE A 166 5.32 4.44 -7.63
C PHE A 166 5.92 5.63 -8.37
N GLU A 167 6.38 6.66 -7.65
CA GLU A 167 6.94 7.86 -8.27
C GLU A 167 8.37 7.69 -8.79
N LEU A 168 9.15 6.79 -8.20
CA LEU A 168 10.43 6.39 -8.76
C LEU A 168 10.28 5.78 -10.16
N GLY A 169 9.12 5.19 -10.45
CA GLY A 169 8.65 4.84 -11.79
C GLY A 169 9.70 4.10 -12.61
N ILE A 170 10.49 3.22 -11.98
CA ILE A 170 11.51 2.49 -12.69
C ILE A 170 10.83 1.35 -13.45
N TYR A 171 10.59 1.61 -14.71
CA TYR A 171 10.26 0.57 -15.69
C TYR A 171 11.54 0.27 -16.48
N PRO A 172 12.39 -0.61 -15.95
CA PRO A 172 13.67 -0.89 -16.57
C PRO A 172 13.45 -1.56 -17.92
N SER A 173 14.18 -1.13 -18.92
CA SER A 173 14.21 -1.80 -20.22
C SER A 173 15.65 -2.09 -20.62
N ILE A 174 15.86 -3.26 -21.18
CA ILE A 174 17.14 -3.60 -21.79
C ILE A 174 17.04 -3.34 -23.30
N ASN A 175 18.13 -2.80 -23.85
CA ASN A 175 18.25 -2.47 -25.27
C ASN A 175 19.10 -3.49 -26.05
N VAL A 176 19.27 -4.69 -25.51
CA VAL A 176 19.97 -5.80 -26.14
C VAL A 176 19.00 -6.95 -26.42
N LEU A 177 19.15 -7.63 -27.52
CA LEU A 177 18.36 -8.82 -27.84
C LEU A 177 18.89 -10.02 -27.06
N GLY A 178 17.99 -10.69 -26.37
CA GLY A 178 18.30 -11.84 -25.52
C GLY A 178 18.91 -11.45 -24.16
N GLU A 179 19.29 -12.46 -23.40
CA GLU A 179 19.84 -12.27 -22.05
C GLU A 179 21.25 -11.68 -22.14
N PRO A 180 21.53 -10.53 -21.47
CA PRO A 180 22.82 -9.87 -21.54
C PRO A 180 23.89 -10.67 -20.81
N GLN A 181 25.07 -10.80 -21.42
CA GLN A 181 26.23 -11.43 -20.79
C GLN A 181 26.80 -10.54 -19.69
N LEU A 182 26.52 -10.91 -18.44
CA LEU A 182 26.95 -10.14 -17.26
C LEU A 182 28.48 -10.09 -17.11
N GLY A 183 29.20 -11.14 -17.51
CA GLY A 183 30.67 -11.20 -17.45
C GLY A 183 31.37 -10.14 -18.28
N LYS A 184 30.84 -9.81 -19.47
CA LYS A 184 31.38 -8.74 -20.32
C LYS A 184 31.15 -7.33 -19.77
N ARG A 185 30.38 -7.21 -18.70
CA ARG A 185 29.96 -5.95 -18.10
C ARG A 185 30.42 -5.81 -16.66
N ASP A 186 31.32 -6.68 -16.20
CA ASP A 186 31.84 -6.75 -14.83
C ASP A 186 30.73 -6.83 -13.76
N LEU A 187 29.61 -7.44 -14.12
CA LEU A 187 28.45 -7.58 -13.24
C LEU A 187 28.41 -8.90 -12.45
N TYR A 188 29.41 -9.78 -12.66
CA TYR A 188 29.63 -10.94 -11.80
C TYR A 188 30.49 -10.56 -10.58
N PRO A 189 30.20 -11.09 -9.40
CA PRO A 189 31.07 -10.90 -8.24
C PRO A 189 32.42 -11.58 -8.49
N ASN A 190 33.52 -10.84 -8.24
CA ASN A 190 34.89 -11.30 -8.47
C ASN A 190 35.39 -12.34 -7.46
N LEU A 191 34.60 -12.73 -6.47
CA LEU A 191 34.97 -13.65 -5.42
C LEU A 191 33.92 -14.75 -5.26
N SER A 192 34.37 -16.00 -5.24
CA SER A 192 33.57 -17.17 -4.89
C SER A 192 33.23 -17.17 -3.40
N ARG A 193 32.32 -16.31 -2.97
CA ARG A 193 31.77 -16.33 -1.61
C ARG A 193 30.54 -17.21 -1.55
N ARG A 194 30.43 -18.06 -0.52
CA ARG A 194 29.16 -18.68 -0.17
C ARG A 194 28.25 -17.59 0.41
N TYR A 195 27.19 -17.30 -0.28
CA TYR A 195 26.13 -16.39 0.18
C TYR A 195 25.10 -17.19 0.99
N LYS A 196 24.71 -16.65 2.15
CA LYS A 196 23.47 -17.08 2.80
C LYS A 196 22.32 -16.32 2.11
N GLY A 197 21.46 -17.03 1.40
CA GLY A 197 20.37 -16.43 0.62
C GLY A 197 20.63 -16.43 -0.90
N ILE A 198 19.91 -15.56 -1.64
CA ILE A 198 19.98 -15.49 -3.10
C ILE A 198 21.35 -14.93 -3.53
N HIS A 199 22.02 -15.63 -4.45
CA HIS A 199 23.30 -15.16 -4.99
C HIS A 199 23.09 -13.86 -5.77
N PRO A 200 23.93 -12.79 -5.56
CA PRO A 200 23.74 -11.48 -6.20
C PRO A 200 23.67 -11.52 -7.73
N ALA A 201 24.42 -12.42 -8.38
CA ALA A 201 24.31 -12.58 -9.83
C ALA A 201 22.96 -13.14 -10.24
N LYS A 202 22.41 -14.09 -9.49
CA LYS A 202 21.07 -14.63 -9.75
C LYS A 202 20.01 -13.54 -9.60
N LEU A 203 20.06 -12.75 -8.52
CA LEU A 203 19.14 -11.63 -8.30
C LEU A 203 19.19 -10.62 -9.46
N ARG A 204 20.40 -10.28 -9.95
CA ARG A 204 20.56 -9.38 -11.11
C ARG A 204 19.92 -9.97 -12.37
N MET A 205 20.14 -11.25 -12.62
CA MET A 205 19.56 -11.93 -13.79
C MET A 205 18.03 -12.02 -13.68
N ASP A 206 17.52 -12.30 -12.49
CA ASP A 206 16.08 -12.35 -12.25
C ASP A 206 15.43 -10.95 -12.48
N ILE A 207 16.07 -9.88 -12.04
CA ILE A 207 15.63 -8.49 -12.32
C ILE A 207 15.70 -8.22 -13.83
N ILE A 208 16.81 -8.53 -14.47
CA ILE A 208 17.02 -8.30 -15.93
C ILE A 208 15.99 -9.04 -16.77
N ALA A 209 15.57 -10.22 -16.35
CA ALA A 209 14.55 -11.01 -17.08
C ALA A 209 13.20 -10.29 -17.21
N TYR A 210 12.91 -9.34 -16.33
CA TYR A 210 11.69 -8.53 -16.35
C TYR A 210 11.92 -7.08 -16.78
N CYS A 211 13.13 -6.73 -17.25
CA CYS A 211 13.44 -5.40 -17.76
C CYS A 211 12.95 -5.21 -19.21
N ASP A 212 11.66 -5.29 -19.42
CA ASP A 212 11.00 -5.13 -20.72
C ASP A 212 10.35 -3.76 -20.94
N GLY A 213 10.47 -2.86 -19.95
CA GLY A 213 9.82 -1.55 -19.94
C GLY A 213 8.32 -1.59 -19.58
N MET A 214 7.80 -2.77 -19.26
CA MET A 214 6.39 -2.98 -18.89
C MET A 214 6.22 -3.35 -17.40
N HIS A 215 7.23 -3.98 -16.83
CA HIS A 215 7.27 -4.36 -15.42
C HIS A 215 8.02 -3.31 -14.62
N SER A 216 7.43 -2.87 -13.50
CA SER A 216 8.10 -2.01 -12.51
C SER A 216 8.94 -2.85 -11.57
N THR A 217 10.04 -2.28 -11.08
CA THR A 217 10.86 -2.88 -10.02
C THR A 217 10.20 -2.75 -8.67
#